data_b75f38f8de7795358d3db25bc8928ae7
#
_entry.id   b75f38f8de7795358d3db25bc8928ae7
#
_cell.length_a   1.000
_cell.length_b   1.000
_cell.length_c   1.000
_cell.angle_alpha   90.00
_cell.angle_beta   90.00
_cell.angle_gamma   90.00
#
_symmetry.space_group_name_H-M   'P 1'
#
loop_
_entity.id
_entity.type
_entity.pdbx_description
1 polymer ?
#
loop_
_entity_poly.entity_id
_entity_poly.type
_entity_poly.pdbx_seq_one_letter_code
_entity_poly.pdbx_strand_id
1 'polypeptide(L)'
;MAEKVQFTNSQMLKWMEYVADMQGVTPEKIKLLNTCGKRRNVLATIATHKRILIFADETHPNMLYKCWEAGYGDYEMYFGKGYEPGEMKHCKVSDMMDDELSGPTVIFIVNENTRESMIFGIKNENFSSGTVKYVGHEIRSVIMNKLELDVSDTALIVSGESIV
;
A
#
# COMPACT_ATOMS: atom_id res chain seq x y z
N MET A 1 19.94 -22.63 3.11
CA MET A 1 19.34 -21.46 2.42
C MET A 1 17.83 -21.54 2.61
N ALA A 2 17.22 -20.52 3.19
CA ALA A 2 15.76 -20.48 3.27
C ALA A 2 15.20 -20.37 1.83
N GLU A 3 14.25 -21.22 1.48
CA GLU A 3 13.60 -21.21 0.19
C GLU A 3 12.84 -19.88 0.05
N LYS A 4 13.15 -19.10 -1.00
CA LYS A 4 12.57 -17.79 -1.19
C LYS A 4 11.10 -17.94 -1.55
N VAL A 5 10.20 -17.34 -0.76
CA VAL A 5 8.75 -17.33 -1.05
C VAL A 5 8.51 -16.70 -2.41
N GLN A 6 7.84 -17.43 -3.30
CA GLN A 6 7.49 -16.95 -4.62
C GLN A 6 6.15 -17.54 -5.06
N PHE A 7 5.15 -16.67 -5.22
CA PHE A 7 3.88 -17.04 -5.82
C PHE A 7 4.01 -17.12 -7.34
N THR A 8 3.52 -18.19 -7.93
CA THR A 8 3.37 -18.32 -9.39
C THR A 8 2.17 -17.48 -9.87
N ASN A 9 2.16 -17.13 -11.16
CA ASN A 9 1.02 -16.41 -11.73
C ASN A 9 -0.30 -17.18 -11.55
N SER A 10 -0.28 -18.51 -11.69
CA SER A 10 -1.46 -19.35 -11.49
C SER A 10 -1.98 -19.27 -10.05
N GLN A 11 -1.10 -19.31 -9.05
CA GLN A 11 -1.47 -19.18 -7.65
C GLN A 11 -2.06 -17.81 -7.33
N MET A 12 -1.46 -16.74 -7.86
CA MET A 12 -1.98 -15.39 -7.69
C MET A 12 -3.37 -15.23 -8.33
N LEU A 13 -3.61 -15.82 -9.50
CA LEU A 13 -4.92 -15.78 -10.16
C LEU A 13 -5.97 -16.57 -9.38
N LYS A 14 -5.65 -17.76 -8.86
CA LYS A 14 -6.56 -18.54 -8.01
C LYS A 14 -6.98 -17.77 -6.77
N TRP A 15 -6.02 -17.11 -6.10
CA TRP A 15 -6.32 -16.26 -4.96
C TRP A 15 -7.20 -15.07 -5.33
N MET A 16 -6.94 -14.45 -6.48
CA MET A 16 -7.75 -13.32 -6.96
C MET A 16 -9.19 -13.75 -7.27
N GLU A 17 -9.40 -14.90 -7.92
CA GLU A 17 -10.72 -15.48 -8.16
C GLU A 17 -11.43 -15.78 -6.84
N TYR A 18 -10.76 -16.46 -5.91
CA TYR A 18 -11.32 -16.78 -4.59
C TYR A 18 -11.79 -15.53 -3.84
N VAL A 19 -10.95 -14.48 -3.79
CA VAL A 19 -11.29 -13.22 -3.12
C VAL A 19 -12.39 -12.47 -3.87
N ALA A 20 -12.41 -12.50 -5.19
CA ALA A 20 -13.46 -11.88 -6.00
C ALA A 20 -14.82 -12.52 -5.71
N ASP A 21 -14.89 -13.85 -5.67
CA ASP A 21 -16.08 -14.60 -5.32
C ASP A 21 -16.54 -14.31 -3.89
N MET A 22 -15.60 -14.32 -2.93
CA MET A 22 -15.88 -14.01 -1.52
C MET A 22 -16.49 -12.61 -1.36
N GLN A 23 -16.04 -11.64 -2.16
CA GLN A 23 -16.50 -10.25 -2.12
C GLN A 23 -17.67 -9.94 -3.07
N GLY A 24 -18.09 -10.88 -3.89
CA GLY A 24 -19.14 -10.67 -4.89
C GLY A 24 -18.77 -9.60 -5.93
N VAL A 25 -17.50 -9.52 -6.33
CA VAL A 25 -17.00 -8.55 -7.31
C VAL A 25 -16.24 -9.23 -8.44
N THR A 26 -16.07 -8.54 -9.55
CA THR A 26 -15.25 -9.04 -10.65
C THR A 26 -13.75 -8.84 -10.36
N PRO A 27 -12.88 -9.76 -10.80
CA PRO A 27 -11.42 -9.70 -10.55
C PRO A 27 -10.77 -8.38 -10.98
N GLU A 28 -11.24 -7.74 -12.04
CA GLU A 28 -10.75 -6.45 -12.54
C GLU A 28 -10.90 -5.29 -11.56
N LYS A 29 -11.79 -5.44 -10.55
CA LYS A 29 -11.97 -4.44 -9.47
C LYS A 29 -10.99 -4.61 -8.32
N ILE A 30 -10.09 -5.59 -8.41
CA ILE A 30 -9.10 -5.91 -7.39
C ILE A 30 -7.71 -5.54 -7.90
N LYS A 31 -7.03 -4.66 -7.17
CA LYS A 31 -5.64 -4.34 -7.44
C LYS A 31 -4.74 -5.42 -6.85
N LEU A 32 -4.01 -6.12 -7.70
CA LEU A 32 -3.03 -7.12 -7.28
C LEU A 32 -1.67 -6.45 -7.02
N LEU A 33 -1.05 -6.75 -5.88
CA LEU A 33 0.27 -6.28 -5.49
C LEU A 33 1.12 -7.44 -4.96
N ASN A 34 2.16 -7.81 -5.69
CA ASN A 34 3.13 -8.82 -5.23
C ASN A 34 4.35 -8.13 -4.63
N THR A 35 4.58 -8.32 -3.33
CA THR A 35 5.70 -7.75 -2.57
C THR A 35 6.76 -8.77 -2.21
N CYS A 36 6.57 -10.05 -2.55
CA CYS A 36 7.51 -11.12 -2.20
C CYS A 36 8.90 -10.85 -2.79
N GLY A 37 9.90 -10.69 -1.92
CA GLY A 37 11.25 -10.37 -2.29
C GLY A 37 11.46 -9.04 -3.03
N LYS A 38 10.47 -8.12 -2.98
CA LYS A 38 10.49 -6.85 -3.70
C LYS A 38 10.05 -5.70 -2.79
N ARG A 39 10.69 -4.54 -2.93
CA ARG A 39 10.18 -3.31 -2.32
C ARG A 39 9.09 -2.73 -3.23
N ARG A 40 7.89 -2.59 -2.69
CA ARG A 40 6.73 -1.98 -3.36
C ARG A 40 6.09 -0.96 -2.42
N ASN A 41 5.52 0.08 -2.98
CA ASN A 41 4.81 1.08 -2.20
C ASN A 41 3.38 0.60 -1.85
N VAL A 42 3.29 -0.17 -0.77
CA VAL A 42 2.02 -0.73 -0.27
C VAL A 42 1.07 0.38 0.15
N LEU A 43 1.56 1.36 0.92
CA LEU A 43 0.74 2.44 1.48
C LEU A 43 0.08 3.31 0.40
N ALA A 44 0.85 3.70 -0.63
CA ALA A 44 0.29 4.46 -1.75
C ALA A 44 -0.74 3.64 -2.54
N THR A 45 -0.54 2.33 -2.67
CA THR A 45 -1.52 1.45 -3.33
C THR A 45 -2.81 1.36 -2.51
N ILE A 46 -2.72 1.24 -1.18
CA ILE A 46 -3.89 1.24 -0.28
C ILE A 46 -4.64 2.57 -0.38
N ALA A 47 -3.93 3.70 -0.39
CA ALA A 47 -4.55 5.02 -0.47
C ALA A 47 -5.37 5.25 -1.74
N THR A 48 -5.01 4.60 -2.85
CA THR A 48 -5.54 4.90 -4.19
C THR A 48 -6.50 3.84 -4.75
N HIS A 49 -6.60 2.67 -4.11
CA HIS A 49 -7.44 1.59 -4.61
C HIS A 49 -8.41 1.09 -3.54
N LYS A 50 -9.65 0.81 -3.96
CA LYS A 50 -10.72 0.34 -3.06
C LYS A 50 -10.48 -1.08 -2.55
N ARG A 51 -9.94 -1.97 -3.40
CA ARG A 51 -9.71 -3.39 -3.10
C ARG A 51 -8.32 -3.79 -3.52
N ILE A 52 -7.52 -4.24 -2.58
CA ILE A 52 -6.11 -4.56 -2.81
C ILE A 52 -5.84 -5.97 -2.32
N LEU A 53 -5.34 -6.82 -3.20
CA LEU A 53 -4.85 -8.16 -2.88
C LEU A 53 -3.32 -8.15 -2.88
N ILE A 54 -2.72 -8.36 -1.72
CA ILE A 54 -1.28 -8.28 -1.48
C ILE A 54 -0.74 -9.68 -1.23
N PHE A 55 0.28 -10.06 -1.99
CA PHE A 55 1.10 -11.24 -1.74
C PHE A 55 2.38 -10.79 -1.05
N ALA A 56 2.63 -11.34 0.13
CA ALA A 56 3.72 -10.91 1.01
C ALA A 56 4.50 -12.11 1.57
N ASP A 57 5.67 -11.80 2.08
CA ASP A 57 6.58 -12.73 2.74
C ASP A 57 7.31 -12.00 3.90
N GLU A 58 8.29 -12.67 4.48
CA GLU A 58 9.14 -12.12 5.53
C GLU A 58 10.01 -10.93 5.12
N THR A 59 10.04 -10.54 3.85
CA THR A 59 10.78 -9.35 3.36
C THR A 59 10.22 -8.05 3.95
N HIS A 60 8.95 -8.08 4.34
CA HIS A 60 8.23 -6.94 4.93
C HIS A 60 7.56 -7.32 6.26
N PRO A 61 8.33 -7.73 7.29
CA PRO A 61 7.75 -8.30 8.53
C PRO A 61 6.78 -7.32 9.20
N ASN A 62 7.09 -6.03 9.22
CA ASN A 62 6.30 -4.99 9.89
C ASN A 62 5.31 -4.28 8.95
N MET A 63 4.83 -4.94 7.89
CA MET A 63 3.93 -4.29 6.91
C MET A 63 2.63 -3.83 7.56
N LEU A 64 2.03 -4.65 8.41
CA LEU A 64 0.74 -4.34 9.07
C LEU A 64 0.89 -3.18 10.05
N TYR A 65 1.99 -3.14 10.82
CA TYR A 65 2.31 -2.01 11.69
C TYR A 65 2.42 -0.69 10.89
N LYS A 66 3.12 -0.70 9.75
CA LYS A 66 3.23 0.48 8.88
C LYS A 66 1.88 0.92 8.30
N CYS A 67 1.00 -0.02 7.99
CA CYS A 67 -0.36 0.30 7.56
C CYS A 67 -1.15 0.97 8.70
N TRP A 68 -1.04 0.46 9.91
CA TRP A 68 -1.66 1.05 11.10
C TRP A 68 -1.10 2.46 11.39
N GLU A 69 0.22 2.63 11.38
CA GLU A 69 0.90 3.92 11.57
C GLU A 69 0.49 4.97 10.52
N ALA A 70 0.22 4.54 9.29
CA ALA A 70 -0.27 5.38 8.20
C ALA A 70 -1.77 5.75 8.31
N GLY A 71 -2.46 5.31 9.38
CA GLY A 71 -3.87 5.62 9.62
C GLY A 71 -4.85 4.63 9.00
N TYR A 72 -4.40 3.46 8.53
CA TYR A 72 -5.26 2.43 7.94
C TYR A 72 -5.69 1.35 8.96
N GLY A 73 -5.53 1.60 10.26
CA GLY A 73 -5.84 0.65 11.32
C GLY A 73 -7.27 0.15 11.33
N ASP A 74 -8.23 0.99 10.99
CA ASP A 74 -9.66 0.65 10.97
C ASP A 74 -10.13 -0.02 9.68
N TYR A 75 -9.24 -0.22 8.70
CA TYR A 75 -9.62 -0.85 7.44
C TYR A 75 -9.87 -2.35 7.62
N GLU A 76 -10.90 -2.82 6.94
CA GLU A 76 -11.21 -4.25 6.90
C GLU A 76 -10.16 -5.02 6.13
N MET A 77 -9.73 -6.12 6.71
CA MET A 77 -8.68 -6.97 6.18
C MET A 77 -9.08 -8.45 6.26
N TYR A 78 -8.72 -9.17 5.23
CA TYR A 78 -8.79 -10.63 5.21
C TYR A 78 -7.36 -11.16 5.10
N PHE A 79 -6.97 -12.02 6.02
CA PHE A 79 -5.62 -12.54 6.15
C PHE A 79 -5.60 -14.05 5.92
N GLY A 80 -4.81 -14.50 4.97
CA GLY A 80 -4.63 -15.91 4.62
C GLY A 80 -3.16 -16.30 4.53
N LYS A 81 -2.86 -17.57 4.67
CA LYS A 81 -1.51 -18.14 4.53
C LYS A 81 -1.52 -19.27 3.50
N GLY A 82 -0.38 -19.43 2.81
CA GLY A 82 -0.17 -20.51 1.85
C GLY A 82 -0.27 -20.06 0.39
N TYR A 83 0.14 -20.97 -0.48
CA TYR A 83 0.16 -20.73 -1.92
C TYR A 83 -1.19 -20.96 -2.61
N GLU A 84 -2.02 -21.79 -2.05
CA GLU A 84 -3.36 -22.10 -2.55
C GLU A 84 -4.44 -21.42 -1.70
N PRO A 85 -5.56 -21.00 -2.32
CA PRO A 85 -6.67 -20.41 -1.59
C PRO A 85 -7.21 -21.32 -0.49
N GLY A 86 -7.51 -20.71 0.65
CA GLY A 86 -8.05 -21.37 1.81
C GLY A 86 -8.81 -20.38 2.69
N GLU A 87 -9.15 -20.79 3.89
CA GLU A 87 -9.86 -19.93 4.84
C GLU A 87 -9.04 -18.67 5.16
N MET A 88 -9.69 -17.50 5.08
CA MET A 88 -9.11 -16.22 5.44
C MET A 88 -9.71 -15.71 6.75
N LYS A 89 -8.87 -15.27 7.66
CA LYS A 89 -9.28 -14.59 8.89
C LYS A 89 -9.75 -13.18 8.55
N HIS A 90 -11.00 -12.85 8.83
CA HIS A 90 -11.54 -11.49 8.73
C HIS A 90 -11.25 -10.72 10.03
N CYS A 91 -10.64 -9.56 9.92
CA CYS A 91 -10.25 -8.70 11.04
C CYS A 91 -10.00 -7.26 10.55
N LYS A 92 -9.65 -6.36 11.45
CA LYS A 92 -9.09 -5.04 11.09
C LYS A 92 -7.56 -5.11 11.00
N VAL A 93 -6.97 -4.16 10.31
CA VAL A 93 -5.50 -4.02 10.26
C VAL A 93 -4.91 -3.83 11.66
N SER A 94 -5.58 -3.06 12.53
CA SER A 94 -5.19 -2.85 13.93
C SER A 94 -5.12 -4.13 14.77
N ASP A 95 -5.95 -5.13 14.44
CA ASP A 95 -6.01 -6.38 15.22
C ASP A 95 -4.78 -7.27 15.01
N MET A 96 -3.99 -6.99 13.99
CA MET A 96 -2.79 -7.75 13.61
C MET A 96 -1.55 -6.86 13.41
N MET A 97 -1.57 -5.64 13.92
CA MET A 97 -0.47 -4.69 13.72
C MET A 97 0.86 -5.16 14.32
N ASP A 98 0.81 -5.94 15.39
CA ASP A 98 1.99 -6.49 16.07
C ASP A 98 2.43 -7.85 15.50
N ASP A 99 1.68 -8.41 14.55
CA ASP A 99 2.01 -9.69 13.93
C ASP A 99 3.05 -9.51 12.82
N GLU A 100 4.16 -10.23 12.93
CA GLU A 100 5.16 -10.27 11.88
C GLU A 100 4.74 -11.21 10.75
N LEU A 101 4.91 -10.74 9.51
CA LEU A 101 4.65 -11.56 8.34
C LEU A 101 5.75 -12.63 8.17
N SER A 102 5.33 -13.86 8.00
CA SER A 102 6.23 -15.01 7.82
C SER A 102 5.70 -15.98 6.79
N GLY A 103 6.58 -16.42 5.89
CA GLY A 103 6.22 -17.35 4.81
C GLY A 103 5.22 -16.76 3.81
N PRO A 104 4.61 -17.61 2.95
CA PRO A 104 3.65 -17.17 1.94
C PRO A 104 2.38 -16.65 2.61
N THR A 105 2.18 -15.34 2.51
CA THR A 105 1.06 -14.61 3.14
C THR A 105 0.25 -13.89 2.08
N VAL A 106 -1.06 -13.93 2.21
CA VAL A 106 -2.01 -13.23 1.34
C VAL A 106 -2.89 -12.32 2.19
N ILE A 107 -2.91 -11.05 1.85
CA ILE A 107 -3.65 -10.01 2.57
C ILE A 107 -4.58 -9.33 1.58
N PHE A 108 -5.87 -9.29 1.89
CA PHE A 108 -6.83 -8.51 1.13
C PHE A 108 -7.36 -7.37 2.01
N ILE A 109 -7.22 -6.14 1.53
CA ILE A 109 -7.65 -4.93 2.24
C ILE A 109 -8.76 -4.23 1.45
N VAL A 110 -9.80 -3.80 2.17
CA VAL A 110 -10.88 -2.98 1.62
C VAL A 110 -10.74 -1.55 2.13
N ASN A 111 -10.60 -0.62 1.21
CA ASN A 111 -10.53 0.82 1.48
C ASN A 111 -11.77 1.49 0.90
N GLU A 112 -12.71 1.87 1.75
CA GLU A 112 -13.91 2.61 1.33
C GLU A 112 -13.65 4.12 1.13
N ASN A 113 -12.49 4.63 1.60
CA ASN A 113 -12.10 6.04 1.55
C ASN A 113 -10.94 6.26 0.57
N THR A 114 -11.07 5.76 -0.64
CA THR A 114 -10.03 5.93 -1.67
C THR A 114 -9.80 7.40 -2.01
N ARG A 115 -8.56 7.74 -2.24
CA ARG A 115 -8.18 9.07 -2.69
C ARG A 115 -8.62 9.26 -4.14
N GLU A 116 -9.73 9.95 -4.36
CA GLU A 116 -10.31 10.15 -5.69
C GLU A 116 -9.61 11.24 -6.52
N SER A 117 -8.83 12.11 -5.87
CA SER A 117 -8.18 13.22 -6.56
C SER A 117 -6.71 12.92 -6.86
N MET A 118 -6.32 13.04 -8.13
CA MET A 118 -4.92 13.12 -8.55
C MET A 118 -4.34 14.51 -8.20
N ILE A 119 -4.39 14.87 -6.92
CA ILE A 119 -3.71 16.08 -6.45
C ILE A 119 -2.27 15.70 -6.19
N PHE A 120 -1.37 16.21 -7.02
CA PHE A 120 0.06 16.08 -6.82
C PHE A 120 0.48 16.92 -5.60
N GLY A 121 1.28 16.31 -4.72
CA GLY A 121 1.81 16.97 -3.54
C GLY A 121 0.84 17.02 -2.34
N ILE A 122 1.33 17.49 -1.22
CA ILE A 122 0.58 17.61 0.03
C ILE A 122 -0.20 18.93 0.01
N LYS A 123 -1.49 18.90 0.37
CA LYS A 123 -2.31 20.12 0.46
C LYS A 123 -1.78 21.05 1.54
N ASN A 124 -1.98 22.38 1.36
CA ASN A 124 -1.51 23.39 2.31
C ASN A 124 -2.06 23.18 3.72
N GLU A 125 -3.27 22.71 3.87
CA GLU A 125 -3.95 22.41 5.15
C GLU A 125 -3.26 21.31 5.98
N ASN A 126 -2.45 20.47 5.34
CA ASN A 126 -1.72 19.39 5.99
C ASN A 126 -0.34 19.81 6.53
N PHE A 127 0.01 21.08 6.39
CA PHE A 127 1.23 21.62 6.98
C PHE A 127 0.90 22.38 8.27
N SER A 128 1.63 22.09 9.35
CA SER A 128 1.59 22.94 10.54
C SER A 128 2.21 24.31 10.22
N SER A 129 1.53 25.39 10.63
CA SER A 129 2.05 26.74 10.51
C SER A 129 3.27 26.89 11.40
N GLY A 130 4.46 26.91 10.81
CA GLY A 130 5.72 27.27 11.47
C GLY A 130 6.10 28.73 11.22
N THR A 131 7.26 29.13 11.72
CA THR A 131 7.84 30.46 11.49
C THR A 131 8.30 30.67 10.05
N VAL A 132 8.50 29.60 9.28
CA VAL A 132 8.95 29.62 7.91
C VAL A 132 7.76 29.44 6.96
N LYS A 133 7.65 30.32 5.97
CA LYS A 133 6.62 30.21 4.95
C LYS A 133 6.96 29.08 3.98
N TYR A 134 6.06 28.12 3.81
CA TYR A 134 6.19 27.09 2.79
C TYR A 134 5.69 27.58 1.42
N VAL A 135 6.18 26.96 0.37
CA VAL A 135 5.71 27.21 -1.00
C VAL A 135 4.28 26.69 -1.17
N GLY A 136 3.41 27.49 -1.77
CA GLY A 136 2.00 27.12 -2.01
C GLY A 136 1.86 25.83 -2.83
N HIS A 137 0.73 25.14 -2.62
CA HIS A 137 0.45 23.84 -3.27
C HIS A 137 0.57 23.91 -4.80
N GLU A 138 0.10 24.99 -5.41
CA GLU A 138 0.11 25.19 -6.86
C GLU A 138 1.56 25.25 -7.40
N ILE A 139 2.43 25.98 -6.69
CA ILE A 139 3.84 26.12 -7.07
C ILE A 139 4.57 24.79 -6.87
N ARG A 140 4.31 24.08 -5.76
CA ARG A 140 4.89 22.74 -5.55
C ARG A 140 4.49 21.77 -6.66
N SER A 141 3.22 21.79 -7.06
CA SER A 141 2.73 20.93 -8.15
C SER A 141 3.42 21.22 -9.48
N VAL A 142 3.68 22.51 -9.79
CA VAL A 142 4.44 22.91 -10.97
C VAL A 142 5.90 22.47 -10.88
N ILE A 143 6.54 22.60 -9.71
CA ILE A 143 7.91 22.15 -9.49
C ILE A 143 8.02 20.63 -9.72
N MET A 144 7.13 19.84 -9.10
CA MET A 144 7.14 18.39 -9.26
C MET A 144 6.94 17.96 -10.71
N ASN A 145 6.03 18.63 -11.42
CA ASN A 145 5.79 18.35 -12.85
C ASN A 145 7.02 18.67 -13.71
N LYS A 146 7.71 19.79 -13.44
CA LYS A 146 8.90 20.20 -14.20
C LYS A 146 10.15 19.38 -13.87
N LEU A 147 10.21 18.75 -12.70
CA LEU A 147 11.30 17.85 -12.34
C LEU A 147 11.21 16.51 -13.06
N GLU A 148 10.00 16.15 -13.57
CA GLU A 148 9.76 14.91 -14.33
C GLU A 148 10.31 13.65 -13.63
N LEU A 149 10.20 13.61 -12.29
CA LEU A 149 10.76 12.51 -11.48
C LEU A 149 10.09 11.19 -11.78
N ASP A 150 10.89 10.16 -12.01
CA ASP A 150 10.45 8.78 -12.14
C ASP A 150 10.68 8.00 -10.83
N VAL A 151 10.04 6.83 -10.72
CA VAL A 151 10.15 5.93 -9.54
C VAL A 151 11.56 5.42 -9.28
N SER A 152 12.45 5.50 -10.26
CA SER A 152 13.87 5.13 -10.17
C SER A 152 14.78 6.27 -9.75
N ASP A 153 14.28 7.51 -9.72
CA ASP A 153 15.10 8.68 -9.43
C ASP A 153 15.38 8.82 -7.94
N THR A 154 16.55 9.41 -7.65
CA THR A 154 16.93 9.81 -6.30
C THR A 154 17.01 11.33 -6.25
N ALA A 155 16.14 11.95 -5.45
CA ALA A 155 16.12 13.39 -5.24
C ALA A 155 16.90 13.77 -3.98
N LEU A 156 17.81 14.74 -4.10
CA LEU A 156 18.50 15.36 -2.96
C LEU A 156 17.85 16.72 -2.66
N ILE A 157 17.28 16.85 -1.47
CA ILE A 157 16.70 18.12 -1.01
C ILE A 157 17.75 18.83 -0.14
N VAL A 158 18.22 19.97 -0.59
CA VAL A 158 19.30 20.74 0.07
C VAL A 158 18.76 21.80 1.04
N SER A 159 17.47 22.15 0.95
CA SER A 159 16.82 23.12 1.84
C SER A 159 15.65 22.50 2.58
N GLY A 160 15.63 22.64 3.90
CA GLY A 160 14.49 22.24 4.74
C GLY A 160 13.33 23.24 4.74
N GLU A 161 13.46 24.35 4.04
CA GLU A 161 12.46 25.43 4.03
C GLU A 161 11.39 25.25 2.93
N SER A 162 11.66 24.41 1.96
CA SER A 162 10.72 24.11 0.87
C SER A 162 10.36 22.64 0.90
N ILE A 163 9.17 22.33 1.38
CA ILE A 163 8.63 20.98 1.33
C ILE A 163 7.90 20.84 -0.02
N VAL A 164 8.47 20.03 -0.88
CA VAL A 164 7.93 19.70 -2.21
C VAL A 164 7.25 18.35 -2.15
#